data_d35bef1e8dfc31fb4c59b05b164d742e
#
_entry.id   d35bef1e8dfc31fb4c59b05b164d742e
#
_cell.length_a   1.000
_cell.length_b   1.000
_cell.length_c   1.000
_cell.angle_alpha   90.00
_cell.angle_beta   90.00
_cell.angle_gamma   90.00
#
_symmetry.space_group_name_H-M   'P 1'
#
loop_
_entity.id
_entity.type
_entity.pdbx_description
1 polymer ?
#
loop_
_entity_poly.entity_id
_entity_poly.type
_entity_poly.pdbx_seq_one_letter_code
_entity_poly.pdbx_strand_id
1 'polypeptide(L)'
;MNADWIAACVIAAMCATAAGCARAETMDRLAERYVKLVLAVGQHDPDYVDAYYGPQEWRKEAQASKRAVSDIDRDAADLLKQVAARAPGEGAEELVQLRHAYLTRQLEALRARVAMLQGTRLRFDEESKALYDVVAPTHTAADFEKVLGEIDRALPRRSGSQASEASLVERYDEFRKEFVIPPDRLDRVFKAAIDGCRSRTLEHIQLPPGESFTVEYVTKKSWSAYNWYQGNYRSIIQVNTDLPIYIDRAIDLACHEGYPGHHVYNALLEKHLMRDRGWQEFSVYALFSPQSLIAEGTANFGVDVAFPRPERLAFEEKVLFPAAGLDPSRASRYYDVLALVEQLVYAGNEAARRYLNGEIDAQAAADWLEKYGLYSRPRAEQRVRFMDQYRSYVINYNLGKDMVAAYVAARGGTPDQSSWRWDVFEDLLSSPRLPSGLIVNH
;
A
#
# COMPACT_ATOMS: atom_id res chain seq x y z
N MET A 1 17.70 57.15 -81.31
CA MET A 1 18.25 55.82 -81.60
C MET A 1 18.36 55.09 -80.26
N ASN A 2 17.36 54.49 -79.96
CA ASN A 2 16.96 53.12 -79.64
C ASN A 2 17.99 52.29 -78.80
N ALA A 3 17.57 51.85 -77.63
CA ALA A 3 17.57 50.41 -77.29
C ALA A 3 16.92 50.19 -75.92
N ASP A 4 15.79 49.51 -75.96
CA ASP A 4 15.03 48.95 -74.89
C ASP A 4 15.83 47.77 -74.23
N TRP A 5 15.89 47.70 -72.91
CA TRP A 5 16.23 46.47 -72.22
C TRP A 5 15.16 46.18 -71.19
N ILE A 6 14.41 45.12 -71.46
CA ILE A 6 13.39 44.54 -70.64
C ILE A 6 14.07 43.81 -69.48
N ALA A 7 13.85 44.29 -68.28
CA ALA A 7 14.25 43.56 -67.06
C ALA A 7 13.10 42.59 -66.69
N ALA A 8 13.38 41.30 -66.85
CA ALA A 8 12.49 40.21 -66.35
C ALA A 8 12.68 40.04 -64.83
N CYS A 9 11.67 40.41 -64.04
CA CYS A 9 11.62 40.12 -62.60
C CYS A 9 11.23 38.66 -62.43
N VAL A 10 12.17 37.81 -62.04
CA VAL A 10 11.92 36.47 -61.52
C VAL A 10 11.54 36.59 -60.03
N ILE A 11 10.24 36.47 -59.75
CA ILE A 11 9.73 36.35 -58.38
C ILE A 11 9.93 34.87 -57.96
N ALA A 12 10.98 34.59 -57.24
CA ALA A 12 11.18 33.32 -56.53
C ALA A 12 10.24 33.32 -55.32
N ALA A 13 9.10 32.61 -55.43
CA ALA A 13 8.24 32.31 -54.32
C ALA A 13 8.96 31.34 -53.38
N MET A 14 9.57 31.82 -52.32
CA MET A 14 9.99 30.99 -51.19
C MET A 14 8.77 30.50 -50.42
N CYS A 15 8.28 29.28 -50.76
CA CYS A 15 7.40 28.53 -49.88
C CYS A 15 8.20 28.14 -48.62
N ALA A 16 8.17 28.99 -47.61
CA ALA A 16 8.58 28.64 -46.26
C ALA A 16 7.56 27.63 -45.74
N THR A 17 7.86 26.34 -45.88
CA THR A 17 7.16 25.29 -45.12
C THR A 17 7.47 25.52 -43.66
N ALA A 18 6.57 26.22 -42.97
CA ALA A 18 6.54 26.22 -41.52
C ALA A 18 6.15 24.80 -41.07
N ALA A 19 7.14 23.89 -41.08
CA ALA A 19 7.06 22.68 -40.26
C ALA A 19 7.08 23.16 -38.80
N GLY A 20 5.88 23.35 -38.27
CA GLY A 20 5.71 23.60 -36.83
C GLY A 20 6.32 22.39 -36.10
N CYS A 21 7.56 22.54 -35.63
CA CYS A 21 8.08 21.67 -34.60
C CYS A 21 7.13 21.78 -33.41
N ALA A 22 6.16 20.90 -33.33
CA ALA A 22 5.39 20.71 -32.09
C ALA A 22 6.42 20.48 -31.01
N ARG A 23 6.63 21.48 -30.14
CA ARG A 23 7.57 21.40 -29.02
C ARG A 23 7.20 20.16 -28.24
N ALA A 24 8.12 19.21 -28.13
CA ALA A 24 7.87 17.96 -27.44
C ALA A 24 7.30 18.26 -26.05
N GLU A 25 6.18 17.62 -25.70
CA GLU A 25 5.48 17.82 -24.44
C GLU A 25 6.41 17.48 -23.27
N THR A 26 6.43 18.29 -22.20
CA THR A 26 7.31 18.06 -21.04
C THR A 26 6.83 16.86 -20.22
N MET A 27 7.71 16.26 -19.38
CA MET A 27 7.32 15.19 -18.47
C MET A 27 6.19 15.62 -17.52
N ASP A 28 6.16 16.88 -17.10
CA ASP A 28 5.11 17.41 -16.22
C ASP A 28 3.74 17.43 -16.92
N ARG A 29 3.70 17.73 -18.21
CA ARG A 29 2.46 17.64 -18.99
C ARG A 29 2.00 16.21 -19.19
N LEU A 30 2.91 15.26 -19.36
CA LEU A 30 2.58 13.84 -19.43
C LEU A 30 2.06 13.35 -18.08
N ALA A 31 2.66 13.79 -16.97
CA ALA A 31 2.21 13.50 -15.62
C ALA A 31 0.80 14.05 -15.34
N GLU A 32 0.49 15.29 -15.78
CA GLU A 32 -0.87 15.84 -15.72
C GLU A 32 -1.88 14.95 -16.47
N ARG A 33 -1.53 14.48 -17.65
CA ARG A 33 -2.39 13.57 -18.45
C ARG A 33 -2.60 12.24 -17.73
N TYR A 34 -1.55 11.70 -17.10
CA TYR A 34 -1.69 10.50 -16.26
C TYR A 34 -2.69 10.70 -15.13
N VAL A 35 -2.61 11.80 -14.37
CA VAL A 35 -3.56 12.11 -13.30
C VAL A 35 -5.00 12.15 -13.83
N LYS A 36 -5.23 12.82 -14.96
CA LYS A 36 -6.55 12.89 -15.59
C LYS A 36 -7.07 11.52 -16.04
N LEU A 37 -6.18 10.63 -16.50
CA LEU A 37 -6.56 9.25 -16.84
C LEU A 37 -6.94 8.46 -15.59
N VAL A 38 -6.20 8.58 -14.48
CA VAL A 38 -6.55 7.94 -13.19
C VAL A 38 -7.95 8.39 -12.74
N LEU A 39 -8.21 9.69 -12.77
CA LEU A 39 -9.53 10.23 -12.40
C LEU A 39 -10.65 9.74 -13.32
N ALA A 40 -10.35 9.53 -14.62
CA ALA A 40 -11.32 8.99 -15.58
C ALA A 40 -11.62 7.51 -15.30
N VAL A 41 -10.61 6.68 -14.94
CA VAL A 41 -10.82 5.29 -14.52
C VAL A 41 -11.67 5.24 -13.26
N GLY A 42 -11.47 6.16 -12.30
CA GLY A 42 -12.28 6.27 -11.09
C GLY A 42 -13.77 6.53 -11.32
N GLN A 43 -14.19 6.93 -12.52
CA GLN A 43 -15.62 7.03 -12.88
C GLN A 43 -16.25 5.68 -13.24
N HIS A 44 -15.42 4.64 -13.48
CA HIS A 44 -15.84 3.27 -13.79
C HIS A 44 -15.55 2.30 -12.65
N ASP A 45 -14.64 2.66 -11.76
CA ASP A 45 -14.20 1.85 -10.62
C ASP A 45 -14.10 2.74 -9.37
N PRO A 46 -15.08 2.69 -8.47
CA PRO A 46 -15.11 3.55 -7.29
C PRO A 46 -13.99 3.30 -6.30
N ASP A 47 -13.37 2.11 -6.33
CA ASP A 47 -12.23 1.75 -5.46
C ASP A 47 -10.87 2.17 -6.08
N TYR A 48 -10.84 2.69 -7.35
CA TYR A 48 -9.58 2.91 -8.03
C TYR A 48 -8.79 4.14 -7.53
N VAL A 49 -9.48 5.21 -7.16
CA VAL A 49 -8.85 6.46 -6.68
C VAL A 49 -8.93 6.51 -5.15
N ASP A 50 -7.84 6.12 -4.52
CA ASP A 50 -7.72 6.11 -3.07
C ASP A 50 -7.64 7.51 -2.48
N ALA A 51 -6.75 8.35 -3.02
CA ALA A 51 -6.61 9.74 -2.61
C ALA A 51 -6.43 10.64 -3.84
N TYR A 52 -6.98 11.86 -3.75
CA TYR A 52 -6.75 12.91 -4.73
C TYR A 52 -6.81 14.29 -4.08
N TYR A 53 -5.71 15.02 -4.15
CA TYR A 53 -5.57 16.38 -3.61
C TYR A 53 -4.97 17.36 -4.62
N GLY A 54 -5.02 17.01 -5.91
CA GLY A 54 -4.65 17.87 -7.04
C GLY A 54 -5.74 18.91 -7.39
N PRO A 55 -5.60 19.61 -8.54
CA PRO A 55 -6.55 20.62 -9.00
C PRO A 55 -7.97 20.08 -9.11
N GLN A 56 -8.92 20.69 -8.43
CA GLN A 56 -10.32 20.22 -8.37
C GLN A 56 -11.02 20.26 -9.74
N GLU A 57 -10.56 21.10 -10.63
CA GLU A 57 -11.05 21.20 -12.01
C GLU A 57 -10.88 19.87 -12.76
N TRP A 58 -9.78 19.16 -12.55
CA TRP A 58 -9.52 17.86 -13.21
C TRP A 58 -10.49 16.78 -12.76
N ARG A 59 -10.86 16.78 -11.47
CA ARG A 59 -11.89 15.86 -10.94
C ARG A 59 -13.28 16.19 -11.54
N LYS A 60 -13.64 17.47 -11.59
CA LYS A 60 -14.90 17.92 -12.22
C LYS A 60 -14.95 17.58 -13.71
N GLU A 61 -13.84 17.75 -14.43
CA GLU A 61 -13.71 17.38 -15.85
C GLU A 61 -13.94 15.88 -16.04
N ALA A 62 -13.31 15.03 -15.22
CA ALA A 62 -13.51 13.59 -15.30
C ALA A 62 -14.97 13.18 -15.03
N GLN A 63 -15.62 13.78 -14.03
CA GLN A 63 -17.02 13.53 -13.69
C GLN A 63 -17.98 13.96 -14.81
N ALA A 64 -17.70 15.08 -15.48
CA ALA A 64 -18.54 15.62 -16.54
C ALA A 64 -18.40 14.85 -17.85
N SER A 65 -17.19 14.39 -18.18
CA SER A 65 -16.90 13.81 -19.50
C SER A 65 -17.33 12.36 -19.66
N LYS A 66 -17.40 11.57 -18.58
CA LYS A 66 -17.76 10.13 -18.57
C LYS A 66 -17.16 9.35 -19.74
N ARG A 67 -15.86 9.48 -19.94
CA ARG A 67 -15.12 8.90 -21.06
C ARG A 67 -15.32 7.39 -21.14
N ALA A 68 -15.42 6.83 -22.36
CA ALA A 68 -15.49 5.38 -22.54
C ALA A 68 -14.18 4.71 -22.10
N VAL A 69 -14.28 3.51 -21.50
CA VAL A 69 -13.12 2.75 -21.02
C VAL A 69 -12.12 2.47 -22.15
N SER A 70 -12.60 2.22 -23.38
CA SER A 70 -11.77 2.04 -24.58
C SER A 70 -10.97 3.28 -24.97
N ASP A 71 -11.55 4.49 -24.78
CA ASP A 71 -10.84 5.73 -25.05
C ASP A 71 -9.76 6.00 -24.00
N ILE A 72 -10.03 5.63 -22.73
CA ILE A 72 -9.04 5.71 -21.66
C ILE A 72 -7.84 4.80 -21.96
N ASP A 73 -8.07 3.54 -22.40
CA ASP A 73 -6.96 2.63 -22.77
C ASP A 73 -6.13 3.16 -23.94
N ARG A 74 -6.79 3.64 -25.00
CA ARG A 74 -6.09 4.20 -26.15
C ARG A 74 -5.18 5.36 -25.75
N ASP A 75 -5.70 6.30 -24.96
CA ASP A 75 -4.95 7.47 -24.54
C ASP A 75 -3.85 7.12 -23.55
N ALA A 76 -4.06 6.10 -22.68
CA ALA A 76 -3.02 5.57 -21.81
C ALA A 76 -1.91 4.87 -22.60
N ALA A 77 -2.25 4.11 -23.64
CA ALA A 77 -1.27 3.48 -24.52
C ALA A 77 -0.42 4.52 -25.28
N ASP A 78 -1.05 5.60 -25.76
CA ASP A 78 -0.34 6.69 -26.42
C ASP A 78 0.55 7.46 -25.42
N LEU A 79 0.03 7.74 -24.23
CA LEU A 79 0.80 8.40 -23.18
C LEU A 79 2.03 7.57 -22.74
N LEU A 80 1.88 6.26 -22.62
CA LEU A 80 2.99 5.35 -22.31
C LEU A 80 4.11 5.43 -23.35
N LYS A 81 3.78 5.46 -24.64
CA LYS A 81 4.77 5.65 -25.71
C LYS A 81 5.50 6.98 -25.59
N GLN A 82 4.77 8.05 -25.23
CA GLN A 82 5.34 9.38 -25.09
C GLN A 82 6.25 9.48 -23.86
N VAL A 83 5.91 8.82 -22.75
CA VAL A 83 6.77 8.69 -21.56
C VAL A 83 8.04 7.92 -21.91
N ALA A 84 7.90 6.75 -22.56
CA ALA A 84 9.05 5.92 -22.97
C ALA A 84 10.02 6.67 -23.89
N ALA A 85 9.52 7.50 -24.81
CA ALA A 85 10.35 8.33 -25.68
C ALA A 85 11.14 9.45 -24.95
N ARG A 86 10.93 9.62 -23.65
CA ARG A 86 11.57 10.63 -22.79
C ARG A 86 12.37 10.01 -21.67
N ALA A 87 12.89 8.81 -21.90
CA ALA A 87 13.79 8.18 -20.95
C ALA A 87 14.96 9.13 -20.59
N PRO A 88 15.26 9.29 -19.29
CA PRO A 88 16.38 10.13 -18.85
C PRO A 88 17.70 9.60 -19.45
N GLY A 89 18.61 10.53 -19.78
CA GLY A 89 19.95 10.15 -20.26
C GLY A 89 20.80 9.53 -19.16
N GLU A 90 21.89 8.88 -19.57
CA GLU A 90 22.93 8.41 -18.63
C GLU A 90 23.44 9.57 -17.78
N GLY A 91 23.47 9.41 -16.45
CA GLY A 91 23.90 10.45 -15.49
C GLY A 91 22.81 11.44 -15.05
N ALA A 92 21.54 11.22 -15.44
CA ALA A 92 20.43 11.98 -14.85
C ALA A 92 20.35 11.74 -13.33
N GLU A 93 19.83 12.74 -12.58
CA GLU A 93 19.55 12.60 -11.14
C GLU A 93 18.70 11.34 -10.87
N GLU A 94 19.04 10.60 -9.81
CA GLU A 94 18.35 9.34 -9.46
C GLU A 94 16.84 9.53 -9.36
N LEU A 95 16.38 10.60 -8.70
CA LEU A 95 14.94 10.88 -8.57
C LEU A 95 14.25 11.11 -9.92
N VAL A 96 14.95 11.66 -10.92
CA VAL A 96 14.41 11.83 -12.28
C VAL A 96 14.27 10.47 -12.98
N GLN A 97 15.26 9.58 -12.80
CA GLN A 97 15.20 8.21 -13.31
C GLN A 97 14.04 7.43 -12.65
N LEU A 98 13.91 7.53 -11.33
CA LEU A 98 12.83 6.91 -10.57
C LEU A 98 11.46 7.44 -10.98
N ARG A 99 11.31 8.76 -11.19
CA ARG A 99 10.08 9.37 -11.69
C ARG A 99 9.64 8.80 -13.03
N HIS A 100 10.58 8.68 -13.96
CA HIS A 100 10.30 8.10 -15.28
C HIS A 100 9.85 6.64 -15.18
N ALA A 101 10.56 5.83 -14.40
CA ALA A 101 10.21 4.44 -14.14
C ALA A 101 8.84 4.34 -13.46
N TYR A 102 8.57 5.18 -12.46
CA TYR A 102 7.29 5.25 -11.76
C TYR A 102 6.14 5.52 -12.72
N LEU A 103 6.19 6.60 -13.51
CA LEU A 103 5.12 6.93 -14.47
C LEU A 103 4.91 5.82 -15.49
N THR A 104 5.98 5.18 -15.95
CA THR A 104 5.90 4.04 -16.88
C THR A 104 5.09 2.90 -16.26
N ARG A 105 5.46 2.45 -15.05
CA ARG A 105 4.80 1.34 -14.37
C ARG A 105 3.38 1.66 -13.93
N GLN A 106 3.13 2.90 -13.50
CA GLN A 106 1.78 3.38 -13.19
C GLN A 106 0.84 3.33 -14.41
N LEU A 107 1.33 3.70 -15.58
CA LEU A 107 0.55 3.64 -16.84
C LEU A 107 0.33 2.19 -17.29
N GLU A 108 1.31 1.31 -17.13
CA GLU A 108 1.15 -0.12 -17.42
C GLU A 108 0.08 -0.74 -16.51
N ALA A 109 0.12 -0.46 -15.20
CA ALA A 109 -0.87 -0.94 -14.24
C ALA A 109 -2.27 -0.36 -14.52
N LEU A 110 -2.37 0.93 -14.85
CA LEU A 110 -3.63 1.56 -15.26
C LEU A 110 -4.23 0.82 -16.46
N ARG A 111 -3.46 0.52 -17.49
CA ARG A 111 -3.92 -0.22 -18.66
C ARG A 111 -4.35 -1.65 -18.32
N ALA A 112 -3.61 -2.33 -17.43
CA ALA A 112 -4.01 -3.66 -16.94
C ALA A 112 -5.38 -3.59 -16.23
N ARG A 113 -5.60 -2.60 -15.36
CA ARG A 113 -6.89 -2.40 -14.68
C ARG A 113 -8.01 -2.08 -15.66
N VAL A 114 -7.75 -1.22 -16.63
CA VAL A 114 -8.71 -0.89 -17.71
C VAL A 114 -9.10 -2.14 -18.51
N ALA A 115 -8.14 -3.00 -18.87
CA ALA A 115 -8.41 -4.26 -19.55
C ALA A 115 -9.29 -5.20 -18.70
N MET A 116 -9.06 -5.23 -17.37
CA MET A 116 -9.90 -5.99 -16.44
C MET A 116 -11.33 -5.44 -16.38
N LEU A 117 -11.52 -4.12 -16.39
CA LEU A 117 -12.84 -3.48 -16.47
C LEU A 117 -13.55 -3.78 -17.80
N GLN A 118 -12.82 -4.08 -18.87
CA GLN A 118 -13.34 -4.54 -20.16
C GLN A 118 -13.60 -6.06 -20.21
N GLY A 119 -13.38 -6.78 -19.11
CA GLY A 119 -13.68 -8.20 -18.99
C GLY A 119 -12.48 -9.14 -19.13
N THR A 120 -11.25 -8.63 -19.29
CA THR A 120 -10.04 -9.47 -19.23
C THR A 120 -9.91 -10.11 -17.85
N ARG A 121 -9.72 -11.42 -17.83
CA ARG A 121 -9.49 -12.18 -16.60
C ARG A 121 -8.03 -12.60 -16.52
N LEU A 122 -7.33 -12.07 -15.55
CA LEU A 122 -5.96 -12.46 -15.21
C LEU A 122 -5.98 -13.48 -14.09
N ARG A 123 -5.06 -14.45 -14.14
CA ARG A 123 -4.78 -15.30 -12.98
C ARG A 123 -4.11 -14.47 -11.89
N PHE A 124 -4.17 -14.94 -10.65
CA PHE A 124 -3.68 -14.20 -9.48
C PHE A 124 -2.24 -13.64 -9.65
N ASP A 125 -1.30 -14.46 -10.12
CA ASP A 125 0.10 -14.05 -10.28
C ASP A 125 0.29 -13.11 -11.47
N GLU A 126 -0.47 -13.30 -12.57
CA GLU A 126 -0.48 -12.39 -13.72
C GLU A 126 -1.03 -11.02 -13.32
N GLU A 127 -2.12 -10.99 -12.55
CA GLU A 127 -2.71 -9.77 -12.01
C GLU A 127 -1.74 -9.07 -11.05
N SER A 128 -1.13 -9.81 -10.12
CA SER A 128 -0.13 -9.28 -9.18
C SER A 128 1.03 -8.61 -9.92
N LYS A 129 1.57 -9.28 -10.94
CA LYS A 129 2.66 -8.72 -11.75
C LYS A 129 2.25 -7.49 -12.53
N ALA A 130 1.04 -7.50 -13.10
CA ALA A 130 0.54 -6.39 -13.92
C ALA A 130 0.18 -5.14 -13.08
N LEU A 131 -0.37 -5.31 -11.89
CA LEU A 131 -0.83 -4.22 -11.04
C LEU A 131 0.23 -3.77 -10.02
N TYR A 132 0.99 -4.70 -9.44
CA TYR A 132 1.91 -4.41 -8.33
C TYR A 132 3.38 -4.68 -8.65
N ASP A 133 3.71 -4.96 -9.92
CA ASP A 133 5.08 -5.15 -10.44
C ASP A 133 5.86 -6.33 -9.85
N VAL A 134 5.22 -7.19 -9.06
CA VAL A 134 5.82 -8.36 -8.40
C VAL A 134 4.85 -9.54 -8.33
N VAL A 135 5.38 -10.72 -8.00
CA VAL A 135 4.61 -11.93 -7.72
C VAL A 135 5.01 -12.45 -6.35
N ALA A 136 4.01 -12.83 -5.54
CA ALA A 136 4.26 -13.40 -4.22
C ALA A 136 4.79 -14.84 -4.33
N PRO A 137 5.72 -15.26 -3.46
CA PRO A 137 6.17 -16.64 -3.39
C PRO A 137 5.00 -17.59 -3.13
N THR A 138 5.16 -18.85 -3.53
CA THR A 138 4.18 -19.90 -3.27
C THR A 138 4.56 -20.69 -2.03
N HIS A 139 3.56 -21.05 -1.24
CA HIS A 139 3.70 -21.87 -0.04
C HIS A 139 2.77 -23.08 -0.11
N THR A 140 3.20 -24.20 0.47
CA THR A 140 2.43 -25.43 0.54
C THR A 140 1.72 -25.54 1.90
N ALA A 141 0.71 -26.43 1.97
CA ALA A 141 0.07 -26.76 3.25
C ALA A 141 1.08 -27.25 4.29
N ALA A 142 2.10 -28.00 3.87
CA ALA A 142 3.13 -28.55 4.76
C ALA A 142 3.98 -27.46 5.44
N ASP A 143 4.22 -26.33 4.77
CA ASP A 143 4.93 -25.20 5.34
C ASP A 143 4.17 -24.61 6.54
N PHE A 144 2.85 -24.47 6.40
CA PHE A 144 1.99 -23.99 7.49
C PHE A 144 1.78 -25.02 8.59
N GLU A 145 1.65 -26.31 8.27
CA GLU A 145 1.45 -27.38 9.25
C GLU A 145 2.59 -27.47 10.25
N LYS A 146 3.83 -27.20 9.83
CA LYS A 146 4.97 -27.12 10.75
C LYS A 146 4.77 -26.03 11.79
N VAL A 147 4.42 -24.84 11.38
CA VAL A 147 4.17 -23.67 12.25
C VAL A 147 2.96 -23.93 13.17
N LEU A 148 1.88 -24.50 12.63
CA LEU A 148 0.71 -24.87 13.44
C LEU A 148 1.06 -25.85 14.57
N GLY A 149 1.99 -26.80 14.32
CA GLY A 149 2.52 -27.69 15.35
C GLY A 149 3.33 -26.97 16.44
N GLU A 150 4.00 -25.87 16.13
CA GLU A 150 4.69 -25.02 17.10
C GLU A 150 3.70 -24.20 17.93
N ILE A 151 2.67 -23.63 17.29
CA ILE A 151 1.60 -22.90 17.97
C ILE A 151 0.82 -23.82 18.90
N ASP A 152 0.52 -25.07 18.47
CA ASP A 152 -0.17 -26.07 19.32
C ASP A 152 0.58 -26.33 20.62
N ARG A 153 1.91 -26.39 20.58
CA ARG A 153 2.75 -26.55 21.76
C ARG A 153 2.83 -25.30 22.66
N ALA A 154 2.78 -24.11 22.06
CA ALA A 154 2.86 -22.84 22.75
C ALA A 154 1.55 -22.47 23.47
N LEU A 155 0.41 -22.87 22.93
CA LEU A 155 -0.89 -22.52 23.51
C LEU A 155 -1.16 -23.30 24.81
N PRO A 156 -1.92 -22.71 25.77
CA PRO A 156 -2.35 -23.41 26.97
C PRO A 156 -3.17 -24.66 26.62
N ARG A 157 -2.87 -25.77 27.30
CA ARG A 157 -3.73 -26.96 27.22
C ARG A 157 -4.89 -26.80 28.20
N ARG A 158 -6.11 -27.10 27.74
CA ARG A 158 -7.28 -27.16 28.62
C ARG A 158 -7.10 -28.31 29.62
N SER A 159 -7.50 -28.09 30.86
CA SER A 159 -7.54 -29.13 31.91
C SER A 159 -8.93 -29.75 31.95
N GLY A 160 -9.03 -31.09 32.04
CA GLY A 160 -10.31 -31.82 32.20
C GLY A 160 -10.73 -32.64 31.01
N SER A 161 -11.89 -33.28 31.11
CA SER A 161 -12.44 -34.22 30.09
C SER A 161 -12.78 -33.61 28.72
N GLN A 162 -12.89 -32.30 28.61
CA GLN A 162 -13.11 -31.57 27.35
C GLN A 162 -11.80 -31.15 26.65
N ALA A 163 -10.64 -31.51 27.20
CA ALA A 163 -9.32 -31.08 26.69
C ALA A 163 -8.96 -31.67 25.32
N SER A 164 -9.61 -32.74 24.88
CA SER A 164 -9.26 -33.46 23.66
C SER A 164 -10.06 -33.07 22.40
N GLU A 165 -11.12 -32.25 22.52
CA GLU A 165 -12.05 -31.99 21.43
C GLU A 165 -11.90 -30.59 20.78
N ALA A 166 -11.27 -29.63 21.46
CA ALA A 166 -11.15 -28.27 20.91
C ALA A 166 -10.10 -28.20 19.80
N SER A 167 -10.47 -27.67 18.64
CA SER A 167 -9.56 -27.39 17.53
C SER A 167 -8.47 -26.38 17.92
N LEU A 168 -7.38 -26.32 17.15
CA LEU A 168 -6.32 -25.34 17.37
C LEU A 168 -6.83 -23.89 17.25
N VAL A 169 -7.76 -23.65 16.31
CA VAL A 169 -8.40 -22.34 16.11
C VAL A 169 -9.20 -21.93 17.35
N GLU A 170 -10.02 -22.84 17.90
CA GLU A 170 -10.81 -22.55 19.09
C GLU A 170 -9.92 -22.28 20.31
N ARG A 171 -8.81 -23.01 20.45
CA ARG A 171 -7.83 -22.78 21.53
C ARG A 171 -7.12 -21.46 21.38
N TYR A 172 -6.77 -21.06 20.15
CA TYR A 172 -6.16 -19.79 19.86
C TYR A 172 -7.14 -18.63 20.10
N ASP A 173 -8.39 -18.76 19.63
CA ASP A 173 -9.42 -17.77 19.90
C ASP A 173 -9.69 -17.59 21.41
N GLU A 174 -9.77 -18.69 22.16
CA GLU A 174 -9.91 -18.63 23.62
C GLU A 174 -8.74 -17.93 24.29
N PHE A 175 -7.51 -18.26 23.87
CA PHE A 175 -6.29 -17.59 24.37
C PHE A 175 -6.33 -16.08 24.11
N ARG A 176 -6.78 -15.64 22.93
CA ARG A 176 -6.82 -14.23 22.56
C ARG A 176 -7.90 -13.42 23.25
N LYS A 177 -8.99 -14.04 23.70
CA LYS A 177 -10.11 -13.33 24.35
C LYS A 177 -9.67 -12.47 25.53
N GLU A 178 -8.64 -12.91 26.24
CA GLU A 178 -8.09 -12.20 27.40
C GLU A 178 -7.35 -10.91 27.03
N PHE A 179 -7.06 -10.70 25.75
CA PHE A 179 -6.32 -9.57 25.22
C PHE A 179 -7.17 -8.62 24.38
N VAL A 180 -8.49 -8.76 24.44
CA VAL A 180 -9.43 -7.83 23.82
C VAL A 180 -9.46 -6.52 24.59
N ILE A 181 -9.32 -5.41 23.88
CA ILE A 181 -9.47 -4.07 24.47
C ILE A 181 -10.95 -3.85 24.79
N PRO A 182 -11.32 -3.54 26.06
CA PRO A 182 -12.69 -3.18 26.39
C PRO A 182 -13.16 -1.96 25.57
N PRO A 183 -14.40 -1.96 25.03
CA PRO A 183 -14.87 -0.88 24.17
C PRO A 183 -14.80 0.51 24.80
N ASP A 184 -15.04 0.61 26.10
CA ASP A 184 -14.96 1.86 26.89
C ASP A 184 -13.51 2.36 27.10
N ARG A 185 -12.52 1.57 26.76
CA ARG A 185 -11.08 1.90 26.85
C ARG A 185 -10.41 2.08 25.52
N LEU A 186 -11.11 1.78 24.42
CA LEU A 186 -10.55 1.76 23.08
C LEU A 186 -9.88 3.08 22.70
N ASP A 187 -10.58 4.20 22.87
CA ASP A 187 -10.07 5.53 22.53
C ASP A 187 -8.80 5.89 23.34
N ARG A 188 -8.80 5.59 24.62
CA ARG A 188 -7.63 5.80 25.50
C ARG A 188 -6.42 5.00 25.07
N VAL A 189 -6.64 3.74 24.69
CA VAL A 189 -5.56 2.84 24.23
C VAL A 189 -5.00 3.29 22.89
N PHE A 190 -5.88 3.60 21.93
CA PHE A 190 -5.47 4.12 20.62
C PHE A 190 -4.72 5.45 20.73
N LYS A 191 -5.20 6.36 21.59
CA LYS A 191 -4.50 7.62 21.83
C LYS A 191 -3.08 7.40 22.36
N ALA A 192 -2.92 6.51 23.33
CA ALA A 192 -1.58 6.19 23.87
C ALA A 192 -0.67 5.53 22.82
N ALA A 193 -1.22 4.66 21.97
CA ALA A 193 -0.49 4.04 20.88
C ALA A 193 -0.04 5.09 19.83
N ILE A 194 -0.95 5.99 19.42
CA ILE A 194 -0.67 7.07 18.49
C ILE A 194 0.40 8.01 19.04
N ASP A 195 0.29 8.43 20.30
CA ASP A 195 1.27 9.29 20.95
C ASP A 195 2.67 8.62 20.99
N GLY A 196 2.71 7.30 21.22
CA GLY A 196 3.95 6.52 21.18
C GLY A 196 4.56 6.41 19.79
N CYS A 197 3.75 6.07 18.78
CA CYS A 197 4.19 6.01 17.37
C CYS A 197 4.70 7.37 16.89
N ARG A 198 3.94 8.45 17.18
CA ARG A 198 4.29 9.82 16.80
C ARG A 198 5.58 10.31 17.45
N SER A 199 5.73 10.11 18.76
CA SER A 199 6.96 10.53 19.46
C SER A 199 8.20 9.92 18.82
N ARG A 200 8.20 8.62 18.58
CA ARG A 200 9.33 7.90 17.97
C ARG A 200 9.60 8.34 16.53
N THR A 201 8.55 8.59 15.76
CA THR A 201 8.71 9.09 14.39
C THR A 201 9.36 10.47 14.36
N LEU A 202 8.92 11.39 15.23
CA LEU A 202 9.45 12.76 15.29
C LEU A 202 10.90 12.87 15.81
N GLU A 203 11.42 11.82 16.45
CA GLU A 203 12.85 11.74 16.81
C GLU A 203 13.76 11.59 15.58
N HIS A 204 13.20 11.12 14.45
CA HIS A 204 13.97 10.77 13.26
C HIS A 204 13.48 11.46 11.98
N ILE A 205 12.18 11.67 11.81
CA ILE A 205 11.59 12.25 10.59
C ILE A 205 11.04 13.64 10.88
N GLN A 206 11.48 14.61 10.07
CA GLN A 206 10.95 15.96 10.12
C GLN A 206 9.67 16.07 9.28
N LEU A 207 8.53 16.04 9.94
CA LEU A 207 7.24 16.15 9.27
C LEU A 207 6.90 17.59 8.87
N PRO A 208 6.08 17.77 7.82
CA PRO A 208 5.61 19.08 7.39
C PRO A 208 4.84 19.82 8.49
N PRO A 209 5.00 21.16 8.60
CA PRO A 209 4.26 21.94 9.59
C PRO A 209 2.74 21.81 9.43
N GLY A 210 2.04 21.59 10.54
CA GLY A 210 0.58 21.52 10.57
C GLY A 210 0.02 20.15 10.11
N GLU A 211 0.86 19.13 9.96
CA GLU A 211 0.41 17.76 9.74
C GLU A 211 -0.48 17.30 10.90
N SER A 212 -1.51 16.54 10.58
CA SER A 212 -2.43 16.01 11.60
C SER A 212 -3.38 14.97 11.02
N PHE A 213 -3.94 14.15 11.88
CA PHE A 213 -5.11 13.33 11.53
C PHE A 213 -6.13 13.27 12.66
N THR A 214 -7.34 12.85 12.30
CA THR A 214 -8.42 12.52 13.25
C THR A 214 -8.71 11.02 13.17
N VAL A 215 -9.17 10.44 14.28
CA VAL A 215 -9.60 9.04 14.33
C VAL A 215 -11.11 8.97 14.46
N GLU A 216 -11.74 8.13 13.65
CA GLU A 216 -13.16 7.84 13.67
C GLU A 216 -13.38 6.33 13.84
N TYR A 217 -14.36 5.95 14.67
CA TYR A 217 -14.77 4.55 14.81
C TYR A 217 -15.97 4.29 13.92
N VAL A 218 -15.87 3.26 13.07
CA VAL A 218 -16.87 2.92 12.06
C VAL A 218 -17.26 1.45 12.15
N THR A 219 -18.36 1.10 11.47
CA THR A 219 -18.86 -0.28 11.33
C THR A 219 -19.23 -0.60 9.88
N LYS A 220 -19.50 -1.89 9.60
CA LYS A 220 -19.95 -2.40 8.30
C LYS A 220 -18.93 -2.15 7.18
N LYS A 221 -17.64 -2.43 7.49
CA LYS A 221 -16.55 -2.32 6.53
C LYS A 221 -15.89 -3.69 6.28
N SER A 222 -15.35 -3.89 5.07
CA SER A 222 -14.57 -5.08 4.71
C SER A 222 -13.14 -5.06 5.26
N TRP A 223 -12.63 -3.88 5.63
CA TRP A 223 -11.28 -3.63 6.18
C TRP A 223 -11.30 -3.40 7.70
N SER A 224 -10.12 -3.44 8.33
CA SER A 224 -9.95 -3.23 9.78
C SER A 224 -9.73 -1.78 10.14
N ALA A 225 -8.92 -1.06 9.35
CA ALA A 225 -8.73 0.39 9.44
C ALA A 225 -8.45 0.93 8.03
N TYR A 226 -8.51 2.23 7.88
CA TYR A 226 -8.25 2.91 6.62
C TYR A 226 -7.80 4.34 6.86
N ASN A 227 -6.78 4.80 6.12
CA ASN A 227 -6.33 6.18 6.11
C ASN A 227 -6.86 6.92 4.89
N TRP A 228 -7.76 7.86 5.10
CA TRP A 228 -8.24 8.78 4.07
C TRP A 228 -7.37 10.03 4.03
N TYR A 229 -6.36 10.04 3.17
CA TYR A 229 -5.50 11.22 3.01
C TYR A 229 -6.24 12.34 2.26
N GLN A 230 -6.29 13.54 2.88
CA GLN A 230 -7.07 14.68 2.39
C GLN A 230 -6.24 15.73 1.66
N GLY A 231 -4.91 15.53 1.56
CA GLY A 231 -3.99 16.58 1.18
C GLY A 231 -3.76 17.61 2.29
N ASN A 232 -2.87 18.56 2.05
CA ASN A 232 -2.42 19.53 3.05
C ASN A 232 -1.93 18.88 4.34
N TYR A 233 -1.29 17.71 4.21
CA TYR A 233 -0.72 16.94 5.31
C TYR A 233 -1.76 16.49 6.35
N ARG A 234 -2.98 16.21 5.92
CA ARG A 234 -4.09 15.81 6.80
C ARG A 234 -4.69 14.47 6.39
N SER A 235 -5.07 13.68 7.39
CA SER A 235 -5.78 12.41 7.20
C SER A 235 -7.01 12.29 8.10
N ILE A 236 -7.94 11.42 7.69
CA ILE A 236 -8.96 10.84 8.55
C ILE A 236 -8.66 9.35 8.64
N ILE A 237 -8.39 8.85 9.84
CA ILE A 237 -8.16 7.43 10.08
C ILE A 237 -9.44 6.82 10.61
N GLN A 238 -10.00 5.85 9.89
CA GLN A 238 -11.19 5.11 10.32
C GLN A 238 -10.80 3.74 10.84
N VAL A 239 -11.27 3.40 12.04
CA VAL A 239 -11.06 2.10 12.69
C VAL A 239 -12.39 1.35 12.75
N ASN A 240 -12.44 0.17 12.13
CA ASN A 240 -13.62 -0.68 12.09
C ASN A 240 -13.77 -1.48 13.39
N THR A 241 -14.92 -1.34 14.04
CA THR A 241 -15.25 -1.97 15.33
C THR A 241 -16.26 -3.12 15.21
N ASP A 242 -16.48 -3.66 14.00
CA ASP A 242 -17.38 -4.81 13.80
C ASP A 242 -16.91 -6.09 14.53
N LEU A 243 -15.60 -6.25 14.69
CA LEU A 243 -14.98 -7.37 15.39
C LEU A 243 -14.18 -6.87 16.61
N PRO A 244 -13.98 -7.71 17.63
CA PRO A 244 -13.15 -7.36 18.77
C PRO A 244 -11.76 -6.91 18.35
N ILE A 245 -11.27 -5.81 18.94
CA ILE A 245 -9.93 -5.29 18.71
C ILE A 245 -9.02 -5.78 19.83
N TYR A 246 -7.98 -6.51 19.47
CA TYR A 246 -7.00 -7.02 20.41
C TYR A 246 -5.90 -5.99 20.68
N ILE A 247 -5.21 -6.12 21.80
CA ILE A 247 -4.24 -5.11 22.28
C ILE A 247 -3.09 -4.86 21.28
N ASP A 248 -2.59 -5.91 20.62
CA ASP A 248 -1.57 -5.82 19.57
C ASP A 248 -1.98 -4.90 18.43
N ARG A 249 -3.29 -4.88 18.10
CA ARG A 249 -3.81 -4.05 17.02
C ARG A 249 -3.74 -2.55 17.29
N ALA A 250 -3.60 -2.14 18.54
CA ALA A 250 -3.50 -0.72 18.88
C ALA A 250 -2.21 -0.10 18.31
N ILE A 251 -1.05 -0.72 18.55
CA ILE A 251 0.23 -0.28 17.94
C ILE A 251 0.22 -0.51 16.44
N ASP A 252 -0.23 -1.69 15.99
CA ASP A 252 -0.24 -2.01 14.57
C ASP A 252 -1.01 -0.97 13.77
N LEU A 253 -2.26 -0.65 14.17
CA LEU A 253 -3.09 0.32 13.44
C LEU A 253 -2.60 1.77 13.65
N ALA A 254 -2.15 2.14 14.86
CA ALA A 254 -1.64 3.48 15.13
C ALA A 254 -0.40 3.80 14.29
N CYS A 255 0.55 2.86 14.21
CA CYS A 255 1.75 3.06 13.40
C CYS A 255 1.47 2.88 11.90
N HIS A 256 0.69 1.88 11.49
CA HIS A 256 0.39 1.59 10.09
C HIS A 256 -0.40 2.72 9.43
N GLU A 257 -1.51 3.16 10.05
CA GLU A 257 -2.33 4.24 9.49
C GLU A 257 -1.74 5.62 9.73
N GLY A 258 -1.05 5.79 10.87
CA GLY A 258 -0.52 7.08 11.34
C GLY A 258 0.99 7.22 11.15
N TYR A 259 1.75 7.02 12.23
CA TYR A 259 3.18 7.35 12.35
C TYR A 259 4.04 6.11 12.59
N PRO A 260 4.95 5.72 11.68
CA PRO A 260 5.37 6.37 10.44
C PRO A 260 4.71 5.84 9.16
N GLY A 261 3.50 5.27 9.24
CA GLY A 261 2.84 4.58 8.13
C GLY A 261 2.19 5.51 7.09
N HIS A 262 0.97 5.18 6.66
CA HIS A 262 0.29 5.84 5.53
C HIS A 262 0.20 7.36 5.64
N HIS A 263 -0.07 7.91 6.83
CA HIS A 263 -0.14 9.36 7.02
C HIS A 263 1.21 10.03 6.70
N VAL A 264 2.29 9.50 7.25
CA VAL A 264 3.66 10.04 7.03
C VAL A 264 4.07 9.85 5.58
N TYR A 265 3.87 8.66 5.00
CA TYR A 265 4.16 8.39 3.60
C TYR A 265 3.50 9.40 2.66
N ASN A 266 2.20 9.60 2.78
CA ASN A 266 1.48 10.56 1.94
C ASN A 266 1.93 12.01 2.19
N ALA A 267 2.19 12.40 3.45
CA ALA A 267 2.67 13.74 3.78
C ALA A 267 4.06 14.04 3.20
N LEU A 268 4.97 13.06 3.23
CA LEU A 268 6.31 13.21 2.65
C LEU A 268 6.28 13.24 1.12
N LEU A 269 5.48 12.39 0.47
CA LEU A 269 5.28 12.45 -0.99
C LEU A 269 4.68 13.79 -1.43
N GLU A 270 3.65 14.27 -0.71
CA GLU A 270 3.07 15.59 -0.98
C GLU A 270 4.11 16.69 -0.84
N LYS A 271 4.90 16.68 0.25
CA LYS A 271 5.91 17.69 0.49
C LYS A 271 7.01 17.65 -0.57
N HIS A 272 7.72 16.51 -0.66
CA HIS A 272 8.96 16.44 -1.41
C HIS A 272 8.76 16.33 -2.92
N LEU A 273 7.74 15.62 -3.37
CA LEU A 273 7.55 15.36 -4.80
C LEU A 273 6.50 16.30 -5.41
N MET A 274 5.33 16.42 -4.79
CA MET A 274 4.25 17.22 -5.34
C MET A 274 4.50 18.74 -5.16
N ARG A 275 4.84 19.18 -3.93
CA ARG A 275 4.98 20.62 -3.65
C ARG A 275 6.37 21.17 -4.00
N ASP A 276 7.44 20.53 -3.53
CA ASP A 276 8.80 21.04 -3.72
C ASP A 276 9.28 20.87 -5.17
N ARG A 277 8.88 19.78 -5.87
CA ARG A 277 9.28 19.49 -7.26
C ARG A 277 8.19 19.78 -8.31
N GLY A 278 6.94 20.03 -7.90
CA GLY A 278 5.83 20.27 -8.83
C GLY A 278 5.32 19.02 -9.55
N TRP A 279 5.66 17.82 -9.08
CA TRP A 279 5.32 16.54 -9.73
C TRP A 279 3.87 16.14 -9.43
N GLN A 280 2.95 16.51 -10.31
CA GLN A 280 1.51 16.39 -10.12
C GLN A 280 1.01 14.95 -10.05
N GLU A 281 1.73 13.97 -10.57
CA GLU A 281 1.39 12.56 -10.47
C GLU A 281 1.28 12.07 -9.02
N PHE A 282 1.95 12.73 -8.07
CA PHE A 282 1.86 12.44 -6.63
C PHE A 282 0.70 13.14 -5.94
N SER A 283 -0.15 13.87 -6.67
CA SER A 283 -1.42 14.40 -6.16
C SER A 283 -2.59 13.40 -6.23
N VAL A 284 -2.36 12.24 -6.82
CA VAL A 284 -3.34 11.15 -6.94
C VAL A 284 -2.70 9.84 -6.50
N TYR A 285 -3.48 9.03 -5.77
CA TYR A 285 -3.09 7.67 -5.43
C TYR A 285 -4.07 6.69 -6.09
N ALA A 286 -3.58 5.92 -7.06
CA ALA A 286 -4.32 4.84 -7.70
C ALA A 286 -4.14 3.55 -6.88
N LEU A 287 -5.22 3.00 -6.32
CA LEU A 287 -5.17 1.86 -5.40
C LEU A 287 -4.61 0.59 -6.07
N PHE A 288 -5.04 0.30 -7.30
CA PHE A 288 -4.56 -0.87 -8.05
C PHE A 288 -3.34 -0.51 -8.88
N SER A 289 -2.22 -0.25 -8.20
CA SER A 289 -0.96 0.19 -8.82
C SER A 289 0.26 -0.24 -8.01
N PRO A 290 1.47 -0.18 -8.60
CA PRO A 290 2.71 -0.52 -7.88
C PRO A 290 2.94 0.30 -6.60
N GLN A 291 2.41 1.54 -6.54
CA GLN A 291 2.50 2.38 -5.35
C GLN A 291 1.87 1.72 -4.12
N SER A 292 0.81 0.92 -4.30
CA SER A 292 0.13 0.29 -3.17
C SER A 292 0.99 -0.74 -2.45
N LEU A 293 1.84 -1.47 -3.15
CA LEU A 293 2.76 -2.40 -2.48
C LEU A 293 3.80 -1.64 -1.64
N ILE A 294 4.29 -0.51 -2.15
CA ILE A 294 5.19 0.35 -1.38
C ILE A 294 4.47 0.94 -0.17
N ALA A 295 3.27 1.48 -0.36
CA ALA A 295 2.50 2.11 0.72
C ALA A 295 2.18 1.11 1.84
N GLU A 296 1.64 -0.07 1.51
CA GLU A 296 1.33 -1.13 2.49
C GLU A 296 2.59 -1.73 3.11
N GLY A 297 3.62 -1.97 2.29
CA GLY A 297 4.89 -2.51 2.75
C GLY A 297 5.59 -1.59 3.74
N THR A 298 5.66 -0.30 3.42
CA THR A 298 6.25 0.70 4.32
C THR A 298 5.42 0.91 5.58
N ALA A 299 4.09 0.93 5.48
CA ALA A 299 3.23 1.07 6.64
C ALA A 299 3.40 -0.11 7.61
N ASN A 300 3.44 -1.35 7.12
CA ASN A 300 3.66 -2.54 7.95
C ASN A 300 5.09 -2.61 8.52
N PHE A 301 6.11 -2.32 7.71
CA PHE A 301 7.49 -2.31 8.18
C PHE A 301 7.76 -1.14 9.14
N GLY A 302 7.09 -0.01 8.95
CA GLY A 302 7.16 1.16 9.84
C GLY A 302 6.81 0.85 11.29
N VAL A 303 5.93 -0.13 11.52
CA VAL A 303 5.64 -0.65 12.88
C VAL A 303 6.92 -1.20 13.53
N ASP A 304 7.68 -2.02 12.79
CA ASP A 304 8.93 -2.62 13.28
C ASP A 304 10.08 -1.60 13.40
N VAL A 305 10.03 -0.53 12.61
CA VAL A 305 11.00 0.59 12.70
C VAL A 305 10.72 1.43 13.95
N ALA A 306 9.46 1.81 14.17
CA ALA A 306 9.05 2.61 15.33
C ALA A 306 9.12 1.81 16.62
N PHE A 307 8.79 0.53 16.59
CA PHE A 307 8.74 -0.36 17.75
C PHE A 307 9.45 -1.69 17.47
N PRO A 308 10.81 -1.72 17.51
CA PRO A 308 11.54 -2.99 17.53
C PRO A 308 11.04 -3.89 18.65
N ARG A 309 11.01 -5.21 18.43
CA ARG A 309 10.31 -6.18 19.32
C ARG A 309 10.54 -5.98 20.81
N PRO A 310 11.77 -5.82 21.33
CA PRO A 310 12.00 -5.63 22.78
C PRO A 310 11.36 -4.35 23.30
N GLU A 311 11.43 -3.26 22.52
CA GLU A 311 10.89 -1.97 22.90
C GLU A 311 9.37 -1.95 22.80
N ARG A 312 8.82 -2.65 21.80
CA ARG A 312 7.38 -2.86 21.67
C ARG A 312 6.83 -3.54 22.90
N LEU A 313 7.41 -4.68 23.30
CA LEU A 313 6.97 -5.42 24.48
C LEU A 313 7.02 -4.55 25.73
N ALA A 314 8.12 -3.81 25.94
CA ALA A 314 8.26 -2.92 27.09
C ALA A 314 7.21 -1.80 27.11
N PHE A 315 6.85 -1.23 25.94
CA PHE A 315 5.81 -0.21 25.81
C PHE A 315 4.42 -0.79 26.06
N GLU A 316 4.13 -1.95 25.51
CA GLU A 316 2.87 -2.67 25.72
C GLU A 316 2.65 -2.97 27.21
N GLU A 317 3.63 -3.54 27.90
CA GLU A 317 3.56 -3.87 29.32
C GLU A 317 3.38 -2.64 30.21
N LYS A 318 4.07 -1.54 29.89
CA LYS A 318 4.09 -0.35 30.76
C LYS A 318 2.95 0.63 30.46
N VAL A 319 2.45 0.66 29.23
CA VAL A 319 1.51 1.70 28.77
C VAL A 319 0.19 1.10 28.32
N LEU A 320 0.18 0.21 27.31
CA LEU A 320 -1.07 -0.19 26.67
C LEU A 320 -1.86 -1.20 27.48
N PHE A 321 -1.23 -2.22 28.05
CA PHE A 321 -1.93 -3.18 28.91
C PHE A 321 -2.58 -2.49 30.12
N PRO A 322 -1.90 -1.62 30.88
CA PRO A 322 -2.53 -0.84 31.95
C PRO A 322 -3.64 0.09 31.43
N ALA A 323 -3.45 0.73 30.26
CA ALA A 323 -4.48 1.58 29.66
C ALA A 323 -5.74 0.80 29.30
N ALA A 324 -5.59 -0.43 28.81
CA ALA A 324 -6.66 -1.36 28.51
C ALA A 324 -7.23 -2.04 29.78
N GLY A 325 -6.53 -1.99 30.93
CA GLY A 325 -6.84 -2.72 32.15
C GLY A 325 -6.62 -4.22 32.03
N LEU A 326 -5.68 -4.60 31.18
CA LEU A 326 -5.22 -5.97 31.02
C LEU A 326 -4.03 -6.23 31.97
N ASP A 327 -3.76 -7.51 32.24
CA ASP A 327 -2.63 -7.91 33.09
C ASP A 327 -1.32 -7.84 32.29
N PRO A 328 -0.38 -6.91 32.62
CA PRO A 328 0.87 -6.76 31.90
C PRO A 328 1.78 -7.98 31.97
N SER A 329 1.68 -8.80 33.03
CA SER A 329 2.52 -10.01 33.19
C SER A 329 2.27 -11.05 32.08
N ARG A 330 1.19 -10.92 31.33
CA ARG A 330 0.80 -11.83 30.25
C ARG A 330 1.29 -11.39 28.87
N ALA A 331 1.82 -10.18 28.75
CA ALA A 331 2.22 -9.59 27.48
C ALA A 331 3.29 -10.44 26.77
N SER A 332 4.37 -10.80 27.46
CA SER A 332 5.46 -11.61 26.87
C SER A 332 4.93 -12.87 26.20
N ARG A 333 4.12 -13.65 26.91
CA ARG A 333 3.55 -14.89 26.37
C ARG A 333 2.62 -14.63 25.18
N TYR A 334 1.85 -13.55 25.23
CA TYR A 334 0.98 -13.16 24.13
C TYR A 334 1.79 -12.90 22.85
N TYR A 335 2.84 -12.10 22.96
CA TYR A 335 3.70 -11.75 21.83
C TYR A 335 4.55 -12.93 21.32
N ASP A 336 4.91 -13.88 22.19
CA ASP A 336 5.57 -15.11 21.74
C ASP A 336 4.67 -15.98 20.88
N VAL A 337 3.38 -16.08 21.21
CA VAL A 337 2.41 -16.78 20.38
C VAL A 337 2.15 -16.02 19.08
N LEU A 338 1.99 -14.68 19.13
CA LEU A 338 1.77 -13.88 17.94
C LEU A 338 2.94 -13.96 16.94
N ALA A 339 4.18 -14.04 17.42
CA ALA A 339 5.33 -14.21 16.54
C ALA A 339 5.35 -15.54 15.78
N LEU A 340 4.73 -16.58 16.32
CA LEU A 340 4.49 -17.83 15.59
C LEU A 340 3.36 -17.66 14.57
N VAL A 341 2.27 -17.00 14.98
CA VAL A 341 1.12 -16.77 14.10
C VAL A 341 1.49 -15.86 12.90
N GLU A 342 2.39 -14.91 13.09
CA GLU A 342 2.90 -14.05 12.00
C GLU A 342 3.55 -14.86 10.87
N GLN A 343 4.11 -16.04 11.15
CA GLN A 343 4.66 -16.92 10.12
C GLN A 343 3.59 -17.58 9.23
N LEU A 344 2.32 -17.47 9.60
CA LEU A 344 1.18 -17.98 8.81
C LEU A 344 0.58 -16.94 7.85
N VAL A 345 1.09 -15.72 7.82
CA VAL A 345 0.45 -14.61 7.04
C VAL A 345 0.32 -14.90 5.55
N TYR A 346 1.25 -15.69 4.98
CA TYR A 346 1.17 -16.11 3.58
C TYR A 346 0.06 -17.12 3.27
N ALA A 347 -0.56 -17.74 4.28
CA ALA A 347 -1.74 -18.57 4.09
C ALA A 347 -2.89 -17.78 3.44
N GLY A 348 -2.97 -16.45 3.71
CA GLY A 348 -3.91 -15.56 3.06
C GLY A 348 -3.66 -15.39 1.56
N ASN A 349 -2.39 -15.34 1.13
CA ASN A 349 -2.04 -15.23 -0.30
C ASN A 349 -2.38 -16.53 -1.04
N GLU A 350 -2.13 -17.68 -0.44
CA GLU A 350 -2.46 -18.99 -1.04
C GLU A 350 -3.98 -19.22 -1.15
N ALA A 351 -4.76 -18.79 -0.13
CA ALA A 351 -6.21 -18.80 -0.22
C ALA A 351 -6.69 -17.93 -1.39
N ALA A 352 -6.19 -16.71 -1.49
CA ALA A 352 -6.57 -15.77 -2.55
C ALA A 352 -6.15 -16.28 -3.94
N ARG A 353 -4.91 -16.79 -4.09
CA ARG A 353 -4.41 -17.36 -5.35
C ARG A 353 -5.34 -18.47 -5.86
N ARG A 354 -5.63 -19.44 -5.01
CA ARG A 354 -6.47 -20.59 -5.38
C ARG A 354 -7.92 -20.19 -5.64
N TYR A 355 -8.47 -19.30 -4.82
CA TYR A 355 -9.85 -18.81 -4.96
C TYR A 355 -10.03 -17.99 -6.23
N LEU A 356 -9.19 -17.00 -6.47
CA LEU A 356 -9.28 -16.10 -7.64
C LEU A 356 -8.93 -16.82 -8.96
N ASN A 357 -8.13 -17.88 -8.90
CA ASN A 357 -7.89 -18.77 -10.04
C ASN A 357 -9.06 -19.74 -10.31
N GLY A 358 -10.07 -19.81 -9.43
CA GLY A 358 -11.21 -20.73 -9.56
C GLY A 358 -10.89 -22.18 -9.21
N GLU A 359 -9.80 -22.44 -8.48
CA GLU A 359 -9.37 -23.76 -8.04
C GLU A 359 -10.16 -24.22 -6.79
N ILE A 360 -10.61 -23.28 -5.98
CA ILE A 360 -11.48 -23.50 -4.81
C ILE A 360 -12.59 -22.45 -4.79
N ASP A 361 -13.69 -22.75 -4.13
CA ASP A 361 -14.79 -21.81 -3.90
C ASP A 361 -14.58 -20.96 -2.63
N ALA A 362 -15.50 -20.04 -2.38
CA ALA A 362 -15.45 -19.12 -1.24
C ALA A 362 -15.47 -19.85 0.11
N GLN A 363 -16.24 -20.97 0.20
CA GLN A 363 -16.32 -21.79 1.40
C GLN A 363 -14.98 -22.45 1.68
N ALA A 364 -14.37 -23.08 0.69
CA ALA A 364 -13.07 -23.74 0.80
C ALA A 364 -11.94 -22.74 1.07
N ALA A 365 -12.04 -21.51 0.54
CA ALA A 365 -11.11 -20.42 0.86
C ALA A 365 -11.22 -19.99 2.34
N ALA A 366 -12.45 -19.88 2.87
CA ALA A 366 -12.67 -19.61 4.29
C ALA A 366 -12.16 -20.77 5.17
N ASP A 367 -12.40 -22.03 4.81
CA ASP A 367 -11.89 -23.21 5.53
C ASP A 367 -10.36 -23.26 5.54
N TRP A 368 -9.72 -22.86 4.43
CA TRP A 368 -8.26 -22.71 4.36
C TRP A 368 -7.74 -21.65 5.32
N LEU A 369 -8.40 -20.49 5.38
CA LEU A 369 -8.03 -19.40 6.29
C LEU A 369 -8.24 -19.76 7.75
N GLU A 370 -9.30 -20.50 8.09
CA GLU A 370 -9.49 -21.03 9.44
C GLU A 370 -8.36 -21.99 9.81
N LYS A 371 -8.06 -22.94 8.95
CA LYS A 371 -7.04 -23.96 9.23
C LYS A 371 -5.63 -23.40 9.27
N TYR A 372 -5.23 -22.68 8.25
CA TYR A 372 -3.82 -22.28 8.03
C TYR A 372 -3.53 -20.83 8.43
N GLY A 373 -4.54 -19.97 8.54
CA GLY A 373 -4.41 -18.59 9.03
C GLY A 373 -4.85 -18.41 10.48
N LEU A 374 -5.42 -19.45 11.11
CA LEU A 374 -6.00 -19.41 12.45
C LEU A 374 -7.06 -18.31 12.60
N TYR A 375 -7.83 -18.05 11.55
CA TYR A 375 -8.91 -17.08 11.62
C TYR A 375 -10.17 -17.71 12.20
N SER A 376 -10.89 -16.94 13.03
CA SER A 376 -12.27 -17.32 13.36
C SER A 376 -13.13 -17.30 12.10
N ARG A 377 -14.20 -18.09 12.04
CA ARG A 377 -15.08 -18.16 10.87
C ARG A 377 -15.56 -16.79 10.38
N PRO A 378 -16.07 -15.87 11.22
CA PRO A 378 -16.47 -14.56 10.78
C PRO A 378 -15.32 -13.75 10.14
N ARG A 379 -14.10 -13.91 10.66
CA ARG A 379 -12.91 -13.25 10.14
C ARG A 379 -12.46 -13.85 8.80
N ALA A 380 -12.52 -15.17 8.66
CA ALA A 380 -12.22 -15.86 7.40
C ALA A 380 -13.17 -15.41 6.29
N GLU A 381 -14.48 -15.38 6.57
CA GLU A 381 -15.50 -14.91 5.61
C GLU A 381 -15.34 -13.43 5.27
N GLN A 382 -14.99 -12.58 6.25
CA GLN A 382 -14.67 -11.17 5.98
C GLN A 382 -13.47 -11.06 5.04
N ARG A 383 -12.44 -11.91 5.23
CA ARG A 383 -11.24 -11.91 4.38
C ARG A 383 -11.54 -12.40 2.96
N VAL A 384 -12.45 -13.36 2.78
CA VAL A 384 -12.91 -13.78 1.44
C VAL A 384 -13.64 -12.63 0.74
N ARG A 385 -14.54 -11.91 1.42
CA ARG A 385 -15.15 -10.67 0.84
C ARG A 385 -14.13 -9.61 0.47
N PHE A 386 -13.06 -9.47 1.25
CA PHE A 386 -11.95 -8.61 0.91
C PHE A 386 -11.23 -9.06 -0.38
N MET A 387 -11.05 -10.38 -0.56
CA MET A 387 -10.47 -10.94 -1.80
C MET A 387 -11.38 -10.71 -3.02
N ASP A 388 -12.71 -10.75 -2.86
CA ASP A 388 -13.66 -10.43 -3.93
C ASP A 388 -13.51 -8.99 -4.41
N GLN A 389 -13.36 -8.05 -3.47
CA GLN A 389 -13.27 -6.61 -3.76
C GLN A 389 -11.89 -6.20 -4.26
N TYR A 390 -10.83 -6.64 -3.57
CA TYR A 390 -9.47 -6.14 -3.78
C TYR A 390 -8.53 -7.12 -4.49
N ARG A 391 -8.96 -8.36 -4.68
CA ARG A 391 -8.29 -9.40 -5.46
C ARG A 391 -6.83 -9.63 -5.02
N SER A 392 -5.87 -9.55 -5.97
CA SER A 392 -4.45 -9.76 -5.69
C SER A 392 -3.81 -8.68 -4.80
N TYR A 393 -4.54 -7.62 -4.44
CA TYR A 393 -4.07 -6.60 -3.48
C TYR A 393 -3.56 -7.19 -2.16
N VAL A 394 -4.05 -8.36 -1.79
CA VAL A 394 -3.69 -9.05 -0.53
C VAL A 394 -2.19 -9.25 -0.35
N ILE A 395 -1.40 -9.31 -1.45
CA ILE A 395 0.05 -9.49 -1.39
C ILE A 395 0.77 -8.24 -0.84
N ASN A 396 0.18 -7.07 -0.97
CA ASN A 396 0.83 -5.80 -0.62
C ASN A 396 1.18 -5.72 0.86
N TYR A 397 0.43 -6.40 1.72
CA TYR A 397 0.63 -6.37 3.18
C TYR A 397 1.89 -7.13 3.61
N ASN A 398 2.00 -8.41 3.26
CA ASN A 398 3.08 -9.28 3.73
C ASN A 398 4.30 -9.24 2.80
N LEU A 399 4.12 -9.47 1.49
CA LEU A 399 5.22 -9.36 0.53
C LEU A 399 5.81 -7.94 0.52
N GLY A 400 4.95 -6.91 0.59
CA GLY A 400 5.40 -5.52 0.69
C GLY A 400 6.28 -5.28 1.92
N LYS A 401 5.84 -5.76 3.10
CA LYS A 401 6.63 -5.69 4.35
C LYS A 401 8.00 -6.34 4.18
N ASP A 402 8.03 -7.58 3.66
CA ASP A 402 9.25 -8.36 3.50
C ASP A 402 10.23 -7.70 2.51
N MET A 403 9.72 -7.17 1.40
CA MET A 403 10.53 -6.47 0.39
C MET A 403 11.12 -5.18 0.95
N VAL A 404 10.34 -4.39 1.67
CA VAL A 404 10.81 -3.16 2.33
C VAL A 404 11.84 -3.49 3.40
N ALA A 405 11.61 -4.51 4.22
CA ALA A 405 12.56 -4.96 5.24
C ALA A 405 13.90 -5.39 4.61
N ALA A 406 13.85 -6.21 3.55
CA ALA A 406 15.04 -6.65 2.83
C ALA A 406 15.80 -5.47 2.18
N TYR A 407 15.08 -4.52 1.58
CA TYR A 407 15.67 -3.32 0.99
C TYR A 407 16.39 -2.46 2.02
N VAL A 408 15.77 -2.21 3.18
CA VAL A 408 16.38 -1.42 4.26
C VAL A 408 17.59 -2.14 4.85
N ALA A 409 17.47 -3.45 5.11
CA ALA A 409 18.57 -4.26 5.64
C ALA A 409 19.78 -4.31 4.69
N ALA A 410 19.55 -4.48 3.38
CA ALA A 410 20.61 -4.50 2.37
C ALA A 410 21.39 -3.17 2.25
N ARG A 411 20.80 -2.08 2.75
CA ARG A 411 21.44 -0.76 2.85
C ARG A 411 22.05 -0.49 4.23
N GLY A 412 22.15 -1.52 5.08
CA GLY A 412 22.72 -1.43 6.42
C GLY A 412 21.76 -0.92 7.49
N GLY A 413 20.48 -0.71 7.16
CA GLY A 413 19.43 -0.29 8.11
C GLY A 413 18.97 -1.44 9.01
N THR A 414 19.86 -1.95 9.85
CA THR A 414 19.59 -3.06 10.79
C THR A 414 19.09 -2.52 12.14
N PRO A 415 18.45 -3.36 12.99
CA PRO A 415 17.93 -2.89 14.29
C PRO A 415 18.98 -2.31 15.22
N ASP A 416 20.22 -2.78 15.16
CA ASP A 416 21.37 -2.28 15.92
C ASP A 416 21.96 -0.97 15.37
N GLN A 417 21.56 -0.58 14.13
CA GLN A 417 21.90 0.68 13.49
C GLN A 417 20.64 1.59 13.37
N SER A 418 19.96 1.82 14.49
CA SER A 418 18.63 2.43 14.53
C SER A 418 18.52 3.75 13.75
N SER A 419 19.43 4.71 13.96
CA SER A 419 19.38 6.00 13.25
C SER A 419 19.51 5.80 11.74
N TRP A 420 20.47 4.97 11.28
CA TRP A 420 20.66 4.68 9.86
C TRP A 420 19.46 3.91 9.26
N ARG A 421 18.81 3.06 10.05
CA ARG A 421 17.57 2.39 9.65
C ARG A 421 16.46 3.38 9.35
N TRP A 422 16.30 4.41 10.18
CA TRP A 422 15.35 5.49 9.96
C TRP A 422 15.70 6.34 8.75
N ASP A 423 16.97 6.67 8.52
CA ASP A 423 17.41 7.45 7.37
C ASP A 423 17.09 6.75 6.05
N VAL A 424 17.42 5.44 5.95
CA VAL A 424 17.09 4.61 4.77
C VAL A 424 15.58 4.48 4.58
N PHE A 425 14.83 4.37 5.68
CA PHE A 425 13.38 4.26 5.64
C PHE A 425 12.73 5.58 5.21
N GLU A 426 13.19 6.73 5.70
CA GLU A 426 12.71 8.04 5.29
C GLU A 426 12.98 8.31 3.80
N ASP A 427 14.17 7.95 3.27
CA ASP A 427 14.46 8.04 1.83
C ASP A 427 13.45 7.25 1.00
N LEU A 428 13.10 6.04 1.45
CA LEU A 428 12.08 5.22 0.78
C LEU A 428 10.70 5.89 0.83
N LEU A 429 10.28 6.45 1.97
CA LEU A 429 9.01 7.14 2.13
C LEU A 429 8.92 8.43 1.29
N SER A 430 10.06 9.05 0.97
CA SER A 430 10.14 10.36 0.31
C SER A 430 10.43 10.29 -1.19
N SER A 431 10.52 9.07 -1.77
CA SER A 431 10.95 8.87 -3.15
C SER A 431 9.99 7.99 -3.95
N PRO A 432 9.95 8.12 -5.29
CA PRO A 432 9.03 7.37 -6.16
C PRO A 432 9.55 5.95 -6.43
N ARG A 433 9.75 5.16 -5.38
CA ARG A 433 10.24 3.79 -5.50
C ARG A 433 9.20 2.86 -6.10
N LEU A 434 9.67 1.82 -6.77
CA LEU A 434 8.86 0.76 -7.34
C LEU A 434 9.18 -0.57 -6.67
N PRO A 435 8.22 -1.51 -6.61
CA PRO A 435 8.45 -2.84 -6.04
C PRO A 435 9.64 -3.58 -6.68
N SER A 436 9.74 -3.58 -8.01
CA SER A 436 10.89 -4.18 -8.72
C SER A 436 12.23 -3.54 -8.35
N GLY A 437 12.24 -2.26 -7.95
CA GLY A 437 13.43 -1.55 -7.47
C GLY A 437 13.84 -1.89 -6.03
N LEU A 438 12.98 -2.59 -5.27
CA LEU A 438 13.29 -3.09 -3.93
C LEU A 438 13.94 -4.48 -3.94
N ILE A 439 13.94 -5.17 -5.09
CA ILE A 439 14.51 -6.51 -5.20
C ILE A 439 16.01 -6.44 -4.98
N VAL A 440 16.48 -7.10 -3.93
CA VAL A 440 17.90 -7.25 -3.63
C VAL A 440 18.42 -8.46 -4.40
N ASN A 441 19.20 -8.22 -5.44
CA ASN A 441 19.91 -9.31 -6.12
C ASN A 441 21.10 -9.72 -5.24
N HIS A 442 21.08 -10.93 -4.73
CA HIS A 442 22.16 -11.56 -3.96
C HIS A 442 23.23 -12.13 -4.88
#